data_be36d626586ef5203b930bcb673a2e9f
#
_entry.id   be36d626586ef5203b930bcb673a2e9f
#
_cell.length_a   1.000
_cell.length_b   1.000
_cell.length_c   1.000
_cell.angle_alpha   90.00
_cell.angle_beta   90.00
_cell.angle_gamma   90.00
#
_symmetry.space_group_name_H-M   'P 1'
#
loop_
_entity.id
_entity.type
_entity.pdbx_description
1 polymer ?
#
loop_
_entity_poly.entity_id
_entity_poly.type
_entity_poly.pdbx_seq_one_letter_code
_entity_poly.pdbx_strand_id
1 'polypeptide(L)'
;MDKVLEKAKELRLAIEETSEYKEYTKNKELLENNEDVIELKHNIANLRAKGKIKEANNLEVLYNNHPLVSNYEASKEALYQLLKTIESIL
;
A
#
# COMPACT_ATOMS: atom_id res chain seq x y z
N MET A 1 -21.32 -25.60 -1.04
CA MET A 1 -21.31 -25.00 -1.21
C MET A 1 -20.58 -24.62 -1.53
N ASP A 2 -19.77 -24.89 -1.40
CA ASP A 2 -20.11 -24.33 -2.32
C ASP A 2 -18.92 -24.21 -3.16
N LYS A 3 -19.00 -24.77 -4.37
CA LYS A 3 -17.89 -24.76 -5.34
C LYS A 3 -17.40 -23.36 -5.64
N VAL A 4 -18.30 -22.39 -5.64
CA VAL A 4 -17.94 -20.98 -5.86
C VAL A 4 -17.05 -20.46 -4.74
N LEU A 5 -17.42 -20.74 -3.50
CA LEU A 5 -16.61 -20.31 -2.35
C LEU A 5 -15.27 -21.02 -2.28
N GLU A 6 -15.26 -22.33 -2.64
CA GLU A 6 -14.01 -23.08 -2.70
C GLU A 6 -13.06 -22.51 -3.76
N LYS A 7 -13.57 -22.18 -4.93
CA LYS A 7 -12.78 -21.59 -6.00
C LYS A 7 -12.28 -20.19 -5.63
N ALA A 8 -13.12 -19.41 -4.96
CA ALA A 8 -12.72 -18.09 -4.46
C ALA A 8 -11.57 -18.21 -3.44
N LYS A 9 -11.63 -19.19 -2.55
CA LYS A 9 -10.56 -19.45 -1.58
C LYS A 9 -9.27 -19.89 -2.26
N GLU A 10 -9.38 -20.78 -3.27
CA GLU A 10 -8.23 -21.23 -4.04
C GLU A 10 -7.57 -20.05 -4.76
N LEU A 11 -8.37 -19.17 -5.35
CA LEU A 11 -7.86 -17.99 -6.04
C LEU A 11 -7.14 -17.07 -5.07
N ARG A 12 -7.72 -16.83 -3.89
CA ARG A 12 -7.08 -15.99 -2.87
C ARG A 12 -5.72 -16.56 -2.47
N LEU A 13 -5.66 -17.87 -2.22
CA LEU A 13 -4.40 -18.52 -1.85
C LEU A 13 -3.38 -18.41 -2.98
N ALA A 14 -3.82 -18.58 -4.23
CA ALA A 14 -2.94 -18.43 -5.38
C ALA A 14 -2.39 -17.01 -5.50
N ILE A 15 -3.23 -15.99 -5.26
CA ILE A 15 -2.78 -14.60 -5.26
C ILE A 15 -1.75 -14.35 -4.15
N GLU A 16 -1.99 -14.89 -2.95
CA GLU A 16 -1.08 -14.74 -1.82
C GLU A 16 0.27 -15.40 -2.05
N GLU A 17 0.35 -16.36 -2.96
CA GLU A 17 1.59 -17.02 -3.33
C GLU A 17 2.40 -16.23 -4.36
N THR A 18 1.82 -15.21 -4.98
CA THR A 18 2.52 -14.44 -6.01
C THR A 18 3.59 -13.54 -5.42
N SER A 19 4.61 -13.24 -6.22
CA SER A 19 5.66 -12.31 -5.81
C SER A 19 5.10 -10.90 -5.60
N GLU A 20 4.10 -10.50 -6.39
CA GLU A 20 3.44 -9.21 -6.26
C GLU A 20 2.79 -9.03 -4.89
N TYR A 21 2.07 -10.04 -4.43
CA TYR A 21 1.42 -9.99 -3.12
C TYR A 21 2.44 -9.98 -1.98
N LYS A 22 3.45 -10.84 -2.08
CA LYS A 22 4.49 -10.94 -1.05
C LYS A 22 5.28 -9.65 -0.94
N GLU A 23 5.61 -9.03 -2.07
CA GLU A 23 6.32 -7.76 -2.08
C GLU A 23 5.47 -6.63 -1.50
N TYR A 24 4.20 -6.60 -1.85
CA TYR A 24 3.25 -5.62 -1.31
C TYR A 24 3.15 -5.73 0.22
N THR A 25 2.95 -6.94 0.75
CA THR A 25 2.80 -7.13 2.21
C THR A 25 4.08 -6.80 2.95
N LYS A 26 5.24 -7.15 2.38
CA LYS A 26 6.54 -6.81 2.95
C LYS A 26 6.73 -5.30 3.03
N ASN A 27 6.48 -4.61 1.92
CA ASN A 27 6.66 -3.16 1.87
C ASN A 27 5.66 -2.43 2.76
N LYS A 28 4.44 -2.93 2.85
CA LYS A 28 3.43 -2.37 3.75
C LYS A 28 3.88 -2.47 5.21
N GLU A 29 4.39 -3.62 5.61
CA GLU A 29 4.88 -3.83 6.96
C GLU A 29 6.06 -2.93 7.28
N LEU A 30 7.02 -2.83 6.36
CA LEU A 30 8.18 -1.94 6.55
C LEU A 30 7.75 -0.49 6.70
N LEU A 31 6.79 -0.06 5.90
CA LEU A 31 6.27 1.31 5.94
C LEU A 31 5.55 1.59 7.27
N GLU A 32 4.67 0.69 7.68
CA GLU A 32 3.86 0.86 8.89
C GLU A 32 4.69 0.86 10.18
N ASN A 33 5.88 0.24 10.15
CA ASN A 33 6.75 0.14 11.31
C ASN A 33 7.93 1.12 11.29
N ASN A 34 8.04 1.95 10.27
CA ASN A 34 9.13 2.91 10.17
C ASN A 34 8.81 4.17 10.97
N GLU A 35 9.67 4.50 11.94
CA GLU A 35 9.46 5.63 12.84
C GLU A 35 9.43 6.97 12.11
N ASP A 36 10.31 7.16 11.13
CA ASP A 36 10.36 8.42 10.36
C ASP A 36 9.08 8.65 9.58
N VAL A 37 8.56 7.60 8.97
CA VAL A 37 7.30 7.67 8.21
C VAL A 37 6.13 7.96 9.13
N ILE A 38 6.07 7.28 10.27
CA ILE A 38 5.02 7.50 11.27
C ILE A 38 5.04 8.94 11.75
N GLU A 39 6.22 9.47 12.06
CA GLU A 39 6.39 10.84 12.51
C GLU A 39 5.96 11.85 11.43
N LEU A 40 6.35 11.62 10.17
CA LEU A 40 5.93 12.49 9.06
C LEU A 40 4.41 12.53 8.93
N LYS A 41 3.76 11.36 8.95
CA LYS A 41 2.28 11.29 8.86
C LYS A 41 1.63 12.03 10.01
N HIS A 42 2.16 11.86 11.21
CA HIS A 42 1.61 12.50 12.41
C HIS A 42 1.73 14.02 12.31
N ASN A 43 2.91 14.51 11.90
CA ASN A 43 3.15 15.93 11.77
C ASN A 43 2.31 16.57 10.66
N ILE A 44 2.13 15.86 9.55
CA ILE A 44 1.24 16.32 8.47
C ILE A 44 -0.18 16.48 8.99
N ALA A 45 -0.69 15.48 9.69
CA ALA A 45 -2.05 15.51 10.24
C ALA A 45 -2.23 16.67 11.24
N ASN A 46 -1.23 16.88 12.10
CA ASN A 46 -1.26 17.98 13.08
C ASN A 46 -1.28 19.34 12.39
N LEU A 47 -0.44 19.54 11.39
CA LEU A 47 -0.39 20.80 10.66
C LEU A 47 -1.70 21.08 9.93
N ARG A 48 -2.31 20.05 9.33
CA ARG A 48 -3.62 20.21 8.67
C ARG A 48 -4.71 20.56 9.66
N ALA A 49 -4.69 19.93 10.84
CA ALA A 49 -5.66 20.22 11.90
C ALA A 49 -5.56 21.66 12.38
N LYS A 50 -4.35 22.24 12.34
CA LYS A 50 -4.11 23.63 12.73
C LYS A 50 -4.30 24.63 11.61
N GLY A 51 -4.70 24.16 10.42
CA GLY A 51 -4.90 25.02 9.26
C GLY A 51 -3.62 25.45 8.56
N LYS A 52 -2.47 24.85 8.92
CA LYS A 52 -1.19 25.18 8.32
C LYS A 52 -0.94 24.37 7.07
N ILE A 53 -1.74 24.63 6.04
CA ILE A 53 -1.81 23.80 4.84
C ILE A 53 -0.51 23.83 4.05
N LYS A 54 0.12 25.00 3.91
CA LYS A 54 1.37 25.12 3.15
C LYS A 54 2.48 24.29 3.78
N GLU A 55 2.62 24.36 5.11
CA GLU A 55 3.62 23.58 5.84
C GLU A 55 3.34 22.09 5.73
N ALA A 56 2.06 21.70 5.84
CA ALA A 56 1.63 20.30 5.67
C ALA A 56 2.01 19.79 4.28
N ASN A 57 1.76 20.59 3.24
CA ASN A 57 2.08 20.19 1.86
C ASN A 57 3.59 20.02 1.66
N ASN A 58 4.41 20.84 2.32
CA ASN A 58 5.86 20.71 2.24
C ASN A 58 6.33 19.37 2.85
N LEU A 59 5.75 18.99 3.99
CA LEU A 59 6.08 17.71 4.61
C LEU A 59 5.54 16.54 3.78
N GLU A 60 4.41 16.72 3.12
CA GLU A 60 3.85 15.68 2.26
C GLU A 60 4.78 15.35 1.08
N VAL A 61 5.48 16.36 0.55
CA VAL A 61 6.50 16.14 -0.48
C VAL A 61 7.60 15.22 0.05
N LEU A 62 8.07 15.46 1.29
CA LEU A 62 9.08 14.62 1.91
C LEU A 62 8.55 13.19 2.12
N TYR A 63 7.31 13.06 2.57
CA TYR A 63 6.67 11.76 2.75
C TYR A 63 6.62 11.00 1.44
N ASN A 64 6.15 11.62 0.36
CA ASN A 64 6.00 10.98 -0.93
C ASN A 64 7.35 10.59 -1.56
N ASN A 65 8.43 11.26 -1.19
CA ASN A 65 9.76 10.96 -1.68
C ASN A 65 10.55 10.01 -0.79
N HIS A 66 9.97 9.58 0.33
CA HIS A 66 10.61 8.61 1.20
C HIS A 66 10.72 7.26 0.48
N PRO A 67 11.91 6.61 0.49
CA PRO A 67 12.09 5.34 -0.23
C PRO A 67 11.06 4.25 0.12
N LEU A 68 10.69 4.14 1.39
CA LEU A 68 9.70 3.13 1.80
C LEU A 68 8.31 3.43 1.28
N VAL A 69 7.95 4.72 1.18
CA VAL A 69 6.67 5.12 0.60
C VAL A 69 6.66 4.83 -0.90
N SER A 70 7.74 5.17 -1.60
CA SER A 70 7.87 4.90 -3.04
C SER A 70 7.80 3.40 -3.33
N ASN A 71 8.50 2.58 -2.54
CA ASN A 71 8.51 1.13 -2.70
C ASN A 71 7.13 0.53 -2.44
N TYR A 72 6.45 1.01 -1.42
CA TYR A 72 5.08 0.57 -1.12
C TYR A 72 4.12 0.89 -2.27
N GLU A 73 4.16 2.14 -2.76
CA GLU A 73 3.29 2.57 -3.85
C GLU A 73 3.56 1.77 -5.13
N ALA A 74 4.83 1.48 -5.44
CA ALA A 74 5.20 0.68 -6.61
C ALA A 74 4.68 -0.77 -6.48
N SER A 75 4.83 -1.38 -5.31
CA SER A 75 4.35 -2.75 -5.08
C SER A 75 2.82 -2.82 -5.06
N LYS A 76 2.16 -1.79 -4.54
CA LYS A 76 0.71 -1.67 -4.55
C LYS A 76 0.20 -1.61 -5.99
N GLU A 77 0.84 -0.81 -6.85
CA GLU A 77 0.48 -0.70 -8.25
C GLU A 77 0.69 -2.03 -8.99
N ALA A 78 1.80 -2.72 -8.73
CA ALA A 78 2.08 -4.02 -9.35
C ALA A 78 1.01 -5.04 -8.97
N LEU A 79 0.61 -5.08 -7.70
CA LEU A 79 -0.46 -5.97 -7.24
C LEU A 79 -1.79 -5.60 -7.89
N TYR A 80 -2.09 -4.31 -7.98
CA TYR A 80 -3.31 -3.83 -8.62
C TYR A 80 -3.40 -4.28 -10.08
N GLN A 81 -2.28 -4.18 -10.83
CA GLN A 81 -2.24 -4.61 -12.23
C GLN A 81 -2.44 -6.13 -12.35
N LEU A 82 -1.85 -6.90 -11.43
CA LEU A 82 -2.08 -8.35 -11.40
C LEU A 82 -3.56 -8.67 -11.18
N LEU A 83 -4.20 -8.01 -10.21
CA LEU A 83 -5.61 -8.23 -9.91
C LEU A 83 -6.50 -7.85 -11.07
N LYS A 84 -6.18 -6.76 -11.77
CA LYS A 84 -6.92 -6.35 -12.97
C LYS A 84 -6.79 -7.39 -14.09
N THR A 85 -5.59 -7.94 -14.26
CA THR A 85 -5.36 -8.98 -15.26
C THR A 85 -6.20 -10.23 -14.95
N ILE A 86 -6.22 -10.64 -13.69
CA ILE A 86 -7.03 -11.79 -13.25
C ILE A 86 -8.50 -11.51 -13.49
N GLU A 87 -8.97 -10.33 -13.13
CA GLU A 87 -10.36 -9.92 -13.33
C GLU A 87 -10.76 -9.99 -14.81
N SER A 88 -9.87 -9.59 -15.71
CA SER A 88 -10.15 -9.60 -17.14
C SER A 88 -10.23 -11.01 -17.71
N ILE A 89 -9.62 -12.00 -17.05
CA ILE A 89 -9.68 -13.40 -17.46
C ILE A 89 -10.96 -14.06 -16.97
N LEU A 90 -11.42 -13.64 -15.81
CA LEU A 90 -12.65 -14.17 -15.22
C LEU A 90 -13.89 -13.60 -15.89
#